data_f0c6437b355e67b43af4fb49d2441687
#
_entry.id   f0c6437b355e67b43af4fb49d2441687
#
_cell.length_a   1.000
_cell.length_b   1.000
_cell.length_c   1.000
_cell.angle_alpha   90.00
_cell.angle_beta   90.00
_cell.angle_gamma   90.00
#
_symmetry.space_group_name_H-M   'P 1'
#
loop_
_entity.id
_entity.type
_entity.pdbx_description
1 polymer ?
#
loop_
_entity_poly.entity_id
_entity_poly.type
_entity_poly.pdbx_seq_one_letter_code
_entity_poly.pdbx_strand_id
1 'polypeptide(L)'
;TENIQGEVILFNIDSKSSDNTELLSVFVNVFNEARGYSPTIPYLADLEEYLDKNGKYEEFKNAFFAINGGKWEEKRSDFLFVDTDVASALVQIDVFSESDAAKKIEGLERNYVMSSDLFAKKINDYCMAKGEQYNLVFFVDEVGQYIGKNSSMMLKLQTLVEDLGAYCKGRVWVVVTSQQNIDDLTNIAGQAADDFSKIQGRFDTRLSLSSSNVDEVLKKRILEKKPEAAKQLAALYAEKEISIKNLYIFTAETPFQKLYADGAEFAETYPFVPYQFNLLQKSLTDIRKNSASGRSISSGARSMISMFKETASCNNENGCGNKEVGAMVPYDAFYEPMYNFIDAVHQQVIYNAGKNEHLNAFDVRVLKALFLVKYVKEFKANLDNIVTMLVDSLDADRIELKKKVADSL
;
A
#
# COMPACT_ATOMS: atom_id res chain seq x y z
N THR A 1 -14.81 4.93 -24.50
CA THR A 1 -14.44 3.75 -23.69
C THR A 1 -15.16 2.55 -24.25
N GLU A 2 -14.43 1.72 -24.96
CA GLU A 2 -14.93 0.43 -25.41
C GLU A 2 -15.28 -0.43 -24.19
N ASN A 3 -16.41 -1.13 -24.22
CA ASN A 3 -16.79 -2.08 -23.18
C ASN A 3 -15.89 -3.32 -23.30
N ILE A 4 -14.75 -3.31 -22.60
CA ILE A 4 -13.91 -4.49 -22.47
C ILE A 4 -14.60 -5.46 -21.55
N GLN A 5 -14.97 -6.64 -22.06
CA GLN A 5 -15.45 -7.74 -21.22
C GLN A 5 -14.27 -8.43 -20.57
N GLY A 6 -14.31 -8.59 -19.25
CA GLY A 6 -13.22 -9.24 -18.54
C GLY A 6 -13.45 -9.25 -17.04
N GLU A 7 -12.54 -9.92 -16.35
CA GLU A 7 -12.50 -9.96 -14.89
C GLU A 7 -11.08 -9.71 -14.37
N VAL A 8 -11.00 -9.29 -13.11
CA VAL A 8 -9.74 -9.05 -12.41
C VAL A 8 -9.67 -9.96 -11.20
N ILE A 9 -8.59 -10.74 -11.11
CA ILE A 9 -8.23 -11.54 -9.93
C ILE A 9 -7.17 -10.74 -9.17
N LEU A 10 -7.58 -10.12 -8.07
CA LEU A 10 -6.72 -9.32 -7.21
C LEU A 10 -6.30 -10.14 -5.98
N PHE A 11 -5.00 -10.23 -5.73
CA PHE A 11 -4.48 -10.89 -4.54
C PHE A 11 -3.14 -10.31 -4.09
N ASN A 12 -2.88 -10.40 -2.79
CA ASN A 12 -1.57 -10.14 -2.23
C ASN A 12 -0.80 -11.47 -2.17
N ILE A 13 0.40 -11.50 -2.76
CA ILE A 13 1.15 -12.75 -2.90
C ILE A 13 1.67 -13.27 -1.56
N ASP A 14 2.07 -12.37 -0.64
CA ASP A 14 2.56 -12.74 0.70
C ASP A 14 1.46 -13.43 1.53
N SER A 15 0.21 -12.96 1.40
CA SER A 15 -0.93 -13.52 2.16
C SER A 15 -1.44 -14.86 1.62
N LYS A 16 -1.16 -15.18 0.35
CA LYS A 16 -1.60 -16.41 -0.33
C LYS A 16 -0.48 -17.45 -0.45
N SER A 17 0.75 -17.11 -0.05
CA SER A 17 1.91 -18.00 -0.06
C SER A 17 2.32 -18.39 1.37
N SER A 18 2.92 -19.57 1.50
CA SER A 18 3.69 -19.98 2.67
C SER A 18 5.15 -20.19 2.26
N ASP A 19 6.08 -20.32 3.21
CA ASP A 19 7.52 -20.46 2.94
C ASP A 19 7.88 -21.55 1.93
N ASN A 20 7.02 -22.57 1.77
CA ASN A 20 7.20 -23.71 0.86
C ASN A 20 6.26 -23.69 -0.34
N THR A 21 5.42 -22.67 -0.53
CA THR A 21 4.45 -22.63 -1.62
C THR A 21 5.12 -22.20 -2.92
N GLU A 22 4.99 -23.00 -3.98
CA GLU A 22 5.47 -22.59 -5.30
C GLU A 22 4.60 -21.45 -5.89
N LEU A 23 5.24 -20.50 -6.56
CA LEU A 23 4.57 -19.36 -7.18
C LEU A 23 3.41 -19.78 -8.10
N LEU A 24 3.62 -20.80 -8.93
CA LEU A 24 2.60 -21.33 -9.83
C LEU A 24 1.35 -21.80 -9.07
N SER A 25 1.56 -22.48 -7.94
CA SER A 25 0.46 -22.98 -7.10
C SER A 25 -0.39 -21.84 -6.56
N VAL A 26 0.19 -20.69 -6.22
CA VAL A 26 -0.57 -19.50 -5.79
C VAL A 26 -1.49 -19.02 -6.91
N PHE A 27 -0.98 -18.90 -8.15
CA PHE A 27 -1.80 -18.48 -9.29
C PHE A 27 -2.91 -19.49 -9.61
N VAL A 28 -2.61 -20.78 -9.57
CA VAL A 28 -3.61 -21.86 -9.76
C VAL A 28 -4.70 -21.76 -8.69
N ASN A 29 -4.33 -21.59 -7.44
CA ASN A 29 -5.25 -21.56 -6.31
C ASN A 29 -6.19 -20.34 -6.40
N VAL A 30 -5.65 -19.14 -6.64
CA VAL A 30 -6.48 -17.94 -6.77
C VAL A 30 -7.37 -17.96 -8.02
N PHE A 31 -6.91 -18.57 -9.10
CA PHE A 31 -7.73 -18.77 -10.29
C PHE A 31 -8.88 -19.74 -10.04
N ASN A 32 -8.63 -20.84 -9.32
CA ASN A 32 -9.67 -21.79 -8.91
C ASN A 32 -10.67 -21.14 -7.95
N GLU A 33 -10.18 -20.39 -6.95
CA GLU A 33 -11.01 -19.64 -5.98
C GLU A 33 -11.95 -18.65 -6.68
N ALA A 34 -11.43 -17.88 -7.65
CA ALA A 34 -12.22 -16.92 -8.42
C ALA A 34 -13.36 -17.57 -9.21
N ARG A 35 -13.19 -18.83 -9.62
CA ARG A 35 -14.23 -19.63 -10.31
C ARG A 35 -15.16 -20.39 -9.36
N GLY A 36 -14.96 -20.28 -8.04
CA GLY A 36 -15.76 -20.97 -7.03
C GLY A 36 -15.32 -22.41 -6.76
N TYR A 37 -14.22 -22.88 -7.36
CA TYR A 37 -13.67 -24.23 -7.14
C TYR A 37 -12.72 -24.27 -5.93
N SER A 38 -12.23 -25.47 -5.58
CA SER A 38 -11.34 -25.66 -4.44
C SER A 38 -10.10 -24.76 -4.53
N PRO A 39 -9.86 -23.87 -3.55
CA PRO A 39 -8.73 -22.95 -3.59
C PRO A 39 -7.42 -23.58 -3.09
N THR A 40 -7.47 -24.73 -2.40
CA THR A 40 -6.31 -25.34 -1.73
C THR A 40 -5.91 -26.69 -2.27
N ILE A 41 -6.82 -27.35 -2.99
CA ILE A 41 -6.63 -28.70 -3.52
C ILE A 41 -6.83 -28.66 -5.04
N PRO A 42 -5.75 -28.41 -5.83
CA PRO A 42 -5.87 -28.15 -7.26
C PRO A 42 -6.44 -29.31 -8.08
N TYR A 43 -6.10 -30.56 -7.73
CA TYR A 43 -6.65 -31.75 -8.39
C TYR A 43 -8.17 -31.92 -8.13
N LEU A 44 -8.65 -31.42 -7.01
CA LEU A 44 -10.07 -31.41 -6.69
C LEU A 44 -10.80 -30.33 -7.50
N ALA A 45 -10.17 -29.15 -7.66
CA ALA A 45 -10.68 -28.11 -8.53
C ALA A 45 -10.81 -28.56 -9.99
N ASP A 46 -9.91 -29.43 -10.47
CA ASP A 46 -10.03 -30.03 -11.82
C ASP A 46 -11.23 -31.00 -11.92
N LEU A 47 -11.52 -31.75 -10.87
CA LEU A 47 -12.75 -32.56 -10.79
C LEU A 47 -14.00 -31.69 -10.76
N GLU A 48 -14.03 -30.63 -9.95
CA GLU A 48 -15.14 -29.68 -9.88
C GLU A 48 -15.39 -29.02 -11.25
N GLU A 49 -14.31 -28.59 -11.93
CA GLU A 49 -14.39 -28.02 -13.29
C GLU A 49 -14.92 -29.04 -14.31
N TYR A 50 -14.48 -30.30 -14.21
CA TYR A 50 -14.98 -31.35 -15.05
C TYR A 50 -16.49 -31.58 -14.86
N LEU A 51 -16.95 -31.61 -13.61
CA LEU A 51 -18.36 -31.75 -13.28
C LEU A 51 -19.19 -30.58 -13.79
N ASP A 52 -18.67 -29.36 -13.63
CA ASP A 52 -19.35 -28.14 -14.06
C ASP A 52 -19.49 -28.09 -15.60
N LYS A 53 -18.42 -28.37 -16.33
CA LYS A 53 -18.44 -28.47 -17.82
C LYS A 53 -19.44 -29.50 -18.35
N ASN A 54 -19.70 -30.55 -17.58
CA ASN A 54 -20.68 -31.60 -17.93
C ASN A 54 -22.08 -31.33 -17.35
N GLY A 55 -22.31 -30.18 -16.70
CA GLY A 55 -23.58 -29.80 -16.10
C GLY A 55 -23.99 -30.66 -14.88
N LYS A 56 -23.02 -31.38 -14.27
CA LYS A 56 -23.26 -32.30 -13.15
C LYS A 56 -22.81 -31.77 -11.78
N TYR A 57 -22.27 -30.55 -11.73
CA TYR A 57 -21.68 -30.06 -10.48
C TYR A 57 -22.73 -29.83 -9.39
N GLU A 58 -23.90 -29.28 -9.73
CA GLU A 58 -24.99 -29.09 -8.77
C GLU A 58 -25.60 -30.44 -8.34
N GLU A 59 -25.74 -31.41 -9.26
CA GLU A 59 -26.17 -32.76 -8.93
C GLU A 59 -25.19 -33.44 -7.95
N PHE A 60 -23.90 -33.27 -8.18
CA PHE A 60 -22.86 -33.75 -7.28
C PHE A 60 -22.96 -33.15 -5.88
N LYS A 61 -23.12 -31.84 -5.77
CA LYS A 61 -23.25 -31.17 -4.47
C LYS A 61 -24.45 -31.66 -3.68
N ASN A 62 -25.57 -31.87 -4.36
CA ASN A 62 -26.80 -32.41 -3.75
C ASN A 62 -26.63 -33.87 -3.31
N ALA A 63 -25.99 -34.72 -4.13
CA ALA A 63 -25.69 -36.09 -3.80
C ALA A 63 -24.72 -36.18 -2.61
N PHE A 64 -23.65 -35.38 -2.62
CA PHE A 64 -22.71 -35.31 -1.53
C PHE A 64 -23.38 -34.86 -0.22
N PHE A 65 -24.23 -33.83 -0.26
CA PHE A 65 -24.99 -33.39 0.90
C PHE A 65 -25.92 -34.48 1.45
N ALA A 66 -26.56 -35.23 0.60
CA ALA A 66 -27.43 -36.34 1.01
C ALA A 66 -26.66 -37.47 1.71
N ILE A 67 -25.41 -37.71 1.32
CA ILE A 67 -24.53 -38.77 1.88
C ILE A 67 -23.82 -38.29 3.15
N ASN A 68 -23.18 -37.09 3.11
CA ASN A 68 -22.31 -36.60 4.18
C ASN A 68 -23.07 -35.76 5.21
N GLY A 69 -24.15 -35.08 4.83
CA GLY A 69 -24.92 -34.14 5.67
C GLY A 69 -24.33 -32.74 5.74
N GLY A 70 -23.16 -32.48 5.17
CA GLY A 70 -22.51 -31.18 5.11
C GLY A 70 -22.44 -30.63 3.69
N LYS A 71 -22.40 -29.29 3.54
CA LYS A 71 -22.25 -28.67 2.23
C LYS A 71 -20.86 -28.94 1.65
N TRP A 72 -20.78 -29.17 0.36
CA TRP A 72 -19.54 -29.45 -0.34
C TRP A 72 -18.48 -28.36 -0.13
N GLU A 73 -18.85 -27.10 -0.27
CA GLU A 73 -17.95 -25.97 -0.13
C GLU A 73 -17.32 -25.87 1.27
N GLU A 74 -17.98 -26.40 2.31
CA GLU A 74 -17.50 -26.40 3.69
C GLU A 74 -16.62 -27.64 3.96
N LYS A 75 -16.84 -28.75 3.25
CA LYS A 75 -16.18 -30.04 3.49
C LYS A 75 -15.03 -30.33 2.54
N ARG A 76 -14.96 -29.67 1.40
CA ARG A 76 -13.93 -29.96 0.38
C ARG A 76 -12.48 -29.72 0.87
N SER A 77 -12.25 -28.86 1.86
CA SER A 77 -10.94 -28.69 2.50
C SER A 77 -10.50 -29.93 3.29
N ASP A 78 -11.47 -30.70 3.77
CA ASP A 78 -11.25 -31.94 4.52
C ASP A 78 -11.32 -33.19 3.62
N PHE A 79 -11.00 -33.03 2.33
CA PHE A 79 -11.18 -34.04 1.28
C PHE A 79 -10.64 -35.42 1.66
N LEU A 80 -9.50 -35.48 2.35
CA LEU A 80 -8.89 -36.75 2.81
C LEU A 80 -9.78 -37.54 3.78
N PHE A 81 -10.76 -36.89 4.41
CA PHE A 81 -11.68 -37.56 5.36
C PHE A 81 -13.07 -37.80 4.79
N VAL A 82 -13.35 -37.27 3.59
CA VAL A 82 -14.65 -37.39 2.91
C VAL A 82 -14.53 -37.98 1.50
N ASP A 83 -13.36 -38.50 1.14
CA ASP A 83 -13.07 -39.08 -0.18
C ASP A 83 -14.01 -40.22 -0.56
N THR A 84 -14.40 -41.07 0.41
CA THR A 84 -15.39 -42.15 0.23
C THR A 84 -16.79 -41.60 -0.05
N ASP A 85 -17.18 -40.53 0.60
CA ASP A 85 -18.48 -39.85 0.36
C ASP A 85 -18.49 -39.20 -1.02
N VAL A 86 -17.37 -38.62 -1.44
CA VAL A 86 -17.18 -38.08 -2.79
C VAL A 86 -17.28 -39.16 -3.85
N ALA A 87 -16.62 -40.31 -3.63
CA ALA A 87 -16.71 -41.44 -4.53
C ALA A 87 -18.17 -41.93 -4.67
N SER A 88 -18.87 -42.07 -3.55
CA SER A 88 -20.27 -42.52 -3.53
C SER A 88 -21.20 -41.50 -4.22
N ALA A 89 -20.99 -40.18 -4.04
CA ALA A 89 -21.74 -39.15 -4.72
C ALA A 89 -21.54 -39.20 -6.25
N LEU A 90 -20.30 -39.40 -6.71
CA LEU A 90 -19.98 -39.51 -8.14
C LEU A 90 -20.57 -40.78 -8.79
N VAL A 91 -20.69 -41.87 -8.05
CA VAL A 91 -21.43 -43.09 -8.50
C VAL A 91 -22.91 -42.80 -8.60
N GLN A 92 -23.51 -42.14 -7.60
CA GLN A 92 -24.94 -41.84 -7.57
C GLN A 92 -25.40 -40.97 -8.75
N ILE A 93 -24.52 -40.12 -9.29
CA ILE A 93 -24.80 -39.27 -10.45
C ILE A 93 -24.28 -39.82 -11.78
N ASP A 94 -23.93 -41.07 -11.84
CA ASP A 94 -23.45 -41.78 -13.03
C ASP A 94 -22.21 -41.15 -13.68
N VAL A 95 -21.25 -40.62 -12.91
CA VAL A 95 -19.97 -40.10 -13.38
C VAL A 95 -18.90 -41.18 -13.36
N PHE A 96 -18.90 -42.04 -12.32
CA PHE A 96 -18.00 -43.17 -12.18
C PHE A 96 -18.80 -44.47 -11.93
N SER A 97 -18.23 -45.58 -12.34
CA SER A 97 -18.78 -46.88 -11.95
C SER A 97 -18.38 -47.18 -10.49
N GLU A 98 -19.18 -48.00 -9.80
CA GLU A 98 -18.91 -48.43 -8.42
C GLU A 98 -17.53 -49.11 -8.28
N SER A 99 -17.10 -49.88 -9.28
CA SER A 99 -15.81 -50.57 -9.31
C SER A 99 -14.61 -49.64 -9.48
N ASP A 100 -14.79 -48.45 -10.07
CA ASP A 100 -13.70 -47.53 -10.45
C ASP A 100 -13.61 -46.30 -9.59
N ALA A 101 -14.72 -45.92 -8.93
CA ALA A 101 -14.83 -44.63 -8.21
C ALA A 101 -13.70 -44.46 -7.19
N ALA A 102 -13.50 -45.42 -6.29
CA ALA A 102 -12.45 -45.34 -5.26
C ALA A 102 -11.04 -45.19 -5.86
N LYS A 103 -10.71 -45.94 -6.90
CA LYS A 103 -9.41 -45.86 -7.57
C LYS A 103 -9.20 -44.54 -8.29
N LYS A 104 -10.24 -44.00 -8.91
CA LYS A 104 -10.16 -42.70 -9.59
C LYS A 104 -9.98 -41.59 -8.61
N ILE A 105 -10.68 -41.59 -7.48
CA ILE A 105 -10.54 -40.60 -6.41
C ILE A 105 -9.12 -40.70 -5.79
N GLU A 106 -8.64 -41.87 -5.43
CA GLU A 106 -7.26 -42.06 -4.95
C GLU A 106 -6.20 -41.61 -5.97
N GLY A 107 -6.51 -41.77 -7.26
CA GLY A 107 -5.62 -41.37 -8.36
C GLY A 107 -5.58 -39.89 -8.64
N LEU A 108 -6.51 -39.06 -8.15
CA LEU A 108 -6.57 -37.64 -8.49
C LEU A 108 -5.29 -36.90 -8.13
N GLU A 109 -4.80 -37.03 -6.90
CA GLU A 109 -3.56 -36.40 -6.46
C GLU A 109 -2.34 -36.92 -7.20
N ARG A 110 -2.23 -38.27 -7.30
CA ARG A 110 -1.07 -38.93 -7.91
C ARG A 110 -0.88 -38.57 -9.38
N ASN A 111 -1.97 -38.38 -10.11
CA ASN A 111 -1.96 -38.08 -11.54
C ASN A 111 -2.02 -36.59 -11.84
N TYR A 112 -2.11 -35.75 -10.81
CA TYR A 112 -2.15 -34.28 -11.02
C TYR A 112 -0.77 -33.75 -11.41
N VAL A 113 -0.72 -33.10 -12.55
CA VAL A 113 0.48 -32.41 -13.04
C VAL A 113 0.07 -31.02 -13.52
N MET A 114 0.73 -30.00 -13.00
CA MET A 114 0.52 -28.63 -13.42
C MET A 114 1.88 -27.96 -13.68
N SER A 115 2.08 -27.55 -14.91
CA SER A 115 3.21 -26.73 -15.34
C SER A 115 2.70 -25.36 -15.78
N SER A 116 3.58 -24.37 -15.90
CA SER A 116 3.18 -23.00 -16.32
C SER A 116 2.53 -22.96 -17.70
N ASP A 117 3.00 -23.81 -18.65
CA ASP A 117 2.41 -23.92 -19.96
C ASP A 117 1.00 -24.57 -19.94
N LEU A 118 0.79 -25.61 -19.11
CA LEU A 118 -0.52 -26.22 -18.92
C LEU A 118 -1.51 -25.25 -18.25
N PHE A 119 -1.04 -24.50 -17.28
CA PHE A 119 -1.84 -23.47 -16.67
C PHE A 119 -2.22 -22.35 -17.65
N ALA A 120 -1.27 -21.88 -18.46
CA ALA A 120 -1.53 -20.89 -19.51
C ALA A 120 -2.56 -21.36 -20.54
N LYS A 121 -2.48 -22.65 -20.96
CA LYS A 121 -3.49 -23.27 -21.84
C LYS A 121 -4.86 -23.31 -21.16
N LYS A 122 -4.92 -23.75 -19.89
CA LYS A 122 -6.16 -23.78 -19.12
C LYS A 122 -6.83 -22.42 -19.01
N ILE A 123 -6.05 -21.36 -18.78
CA ILE A 123 -6.55 -19.98 -18.74
C ILE A 123 -7.02 -19.53 -20.13
N ASN A 124 -6.26 -19.83 -21.18
CA ASN A 124 -6.69 -19.49 -22.53
C ASN A 124 -8.04 -20.15 -22.89
N ASP A 125 -8.21 -21.43 -22.57
CA ASP A 125 -9.45 -22.16 -22.80
C ASP A 125 -10.62 -21.54 -22.02
N TYR A 126 -10.38 -21.12 -20.79
CA TYR A 126 -11.35 -20.40 -19.98
C TYR A 126 -11.77 -19.06 -20.64
N CYS A 127 -10.79 -18.25 -21.05
CA CYS A 127 -11.07 -16.98 -21.72
C CYS A 127 -11.85 -17.17 -23.02
N MET A 128 -11.44 -18.15 -23.83
CA MET A 128 -12.12 -18.48 -25.10
C MET A 128 -13.58 -18.94 -24.88
N ALA A 129 -13.83 -19.72 -23.83
CA ALA A 129 -15.20 -20.15 -23.48
C ALA A 129 -16.11 -18.98 -23.07
N LYS A 130 -15.54 -17.91 -22.50
CA LYS A 130 -16.29 -16.68 -22.15
C LYS A 130 -16.51 -15.73 -23.34
N GLY A 131 -15.67 -15.82 -24.37
CA GLY A 131 -15.77 -15.03 -25.60
C GLY A 131 -14.41 -14.63 -26.16
N GLU A 132 -14.34 -14.39 -27.47
CA GLU A 132 -13.08 -14.06 -28.16
C GLU A 132 -12.40 -12.77 -27.65
N GLN A 133 -13.20 -11.82 -27.14
CA GLN A 133 -12.72 -10.53 -26.62
C GLN A 133 -12.67 -10.49 -25.09
N TYR A 134 -12.85 -11.63 -24.44
CA TYR A 134 -12.80 -11.69 -22.99
C TYR A 134 -11.35 -11.60 -22.49
N ASN A 135 -11.13 -10.75 -21.47
CA ASN A 135 -9.83 -10.49 -20.89
C ASN A 135 -9.79 -10.90 -19.43
N LEU A 136 -8.66 -11.45 -18.98
CA LEU A 136 -8.39 -11.77 -17.59
C LEU A 136 -7.17 -10.98 -17.12
N VAL A 137 -7.29 -10.32 -15.96
CA VAL A 137 -6.19 -9.58 -15.36
C VAL A 137 -5.84 -10.22 -14.01
N PHE A 138 -4.60 -10.67 -13.86
CA PHE A 138 -4.03 -10.96 -12.55
C PHE A 138 -3.40 -9.70 -11.99
N PHE A 139 -3.95 -9.19 -10.90
CA PHE A 139 -3.37 -8.04 -10.18
C PHE A 139 -2.71 -8.56 -8.91
N VAL A 140 -1.38 -8.58 -8.91
CA VAL A 140 -0.57 -9.20 -7.86
C VAL A 140 0.11 -8.12 -7.04
N ASP A 141 -0.30 -8.00 -5.78
CA ASP A 141 0.23 -6.99 -4.87
C ASP A 141 1.47 -7.49 -4.12
N GLU A 142 2.41 -6.57 -3.86
CA GLU A 142 3.63 -6.77 -3.05
C GLU A 142 4.63 -7.80 -3.60
N VAL A 143 4.65 -8.04 -4.92
CA VAL A 143 5.56 -9.00 -5.57
C VAL A 143 7.03 -8.71 -5.27
N GLY A 144 7.43 -7.44 -5.18
CA GLY A 144 8.83 -7.06 -4.92
C GLY A 144 9.36 -7.53 -3.57
N GLN A 145 8.55 -7.53 -2.52
CA GLN A 145 8.95 -8.03 -1.19
C GLN A 145 9.08 -9.56 -1.18
N TYR A 146 8.15 -10.23 -1.84
CA TYR A 146 8.13 -11.69 -1.93
C TYR A 146 9.32 -12.23 -2.71
N ILE A 147 9.64 -11.60 -3.84
CA ILE A 147 10.75 -12.01 -4.71
C ILE A 147 12.11 -11.55 -4.16
N GLY A 148 12.21 -10.40 -3.50
CA GLY A 148 13.47 -9.84 -3.00
C GLY A 148 14.24 -10.76 -2.04
N LYS A 149 13.58 -11.78 -1.51
CA LYS A 149 14.19 -12.82 -0.66
C LYS A 149 14.58 -14.08 -1.41
N ASN A 150 14.13 -14.29 -2.65
CA ASN A 150 14.31 -15.54 -3.38
C ASN A 150 14.37 -15.36 -4.90
N SER A 151 15.59 -15.28 -5.45
CA SER A 151 15.84 -15.11 -6.89
C SER A 151 15.24 -16.23 -7.78
N SER A 152 15.08 -17.46 -7.25
CA SER A 152 14.48 -18.54 -8.02
C SER A 152 13.00 -18.32 -8.31
N MET A 153 12.27 -17.65 -7.42
CA MET A 153 10.86 -17.32 -7.62
C MET A 153 10.66 -16.27 -8.72
N MET A 154 11.66 -15.44 -8.92
CA MET A 154 11.69 -14.45 -9.99
C MET A 154 11.70 -15.11 -11.37
N LEU A 155 12.54 -16.12 -11.57
CA LEU A 155 12.57 -16.91 -12.81
C LEU A 155 11.23 -17.62 -13.04
N LYS A 156 10.61 -18.14 -11.98
CA LYS A 156 9.29 -18.79 -12.08
C LYS A 156 8.19 -17.79 -12.49
N LEU A 157 8.21 -16.56 -11.97
CA LEU A 157 7.28 -15.52 -12.41
C LEU A 157 7.50 -15.15 -13.87
N GLN A 158 8.75 -15.00 -14.28
CA GLN A 158 9.09 -14.72 -15.68
C GLN A 158 8.56 -15.80 -16.61
N THR A 159 8.84 -17.08 -16.31
CA THR A 159 8.35 -18.21 -17.11
C THR A 159 6.82 -18.22 -17.19
N LEU A 160 6.14 -18.00 -16.08
CA LEU A 160 4.67 -17.93 -16.06
C LEU A 160 4.12 -16.80 -16.95
N VAL A 161 4.71 -15.60 -16.86
CA VAL A 161 4.28 -14.45 -17.67
C VAL A 161 4.56 -14.69 -19.16
N GLU A 162 5.70 -15.31 -19.50
CA GLU A 162 6.03 -15.70 -20.88
C GLU A 162 5.03 -16.71 -21.45
N ASP A 163 4.70 -17.77 -20.68
CA ASP A 163 3.74 -18.78 -21.11
C ASP A 163 2.33 -18.19 -21.28
N LEU A 164 1.88 -17.34 -20.33
CA LEU A 164 0.61 -16.62 -20.46
C LEU A 164 0.59 -15.73 -21.72
N GLY A 165 1.67 -15.01 -22.00
CA GLY A 165 1.82 -14.20 -23.22
C GLY A 165 1.74 -15.04 -24.49
N ALA A 166 2.45 -16.17 -24.53
CA ALA A 166 2.52 -17.06 -25.68
C ALA A 166 1.19 -17.74 -25.99
N TYR A 167 0.53 -18.30 -25.00
CA TYR A 167 -0.71 -19.07 -25.18
C TYR A 167 -1.95 -18.19 -25.25
N CYS A 168 -2.04 -17.12 -24.43
CA CYS A 168 -3.25 -16.30 -24.33
C CYS A 168 -3.31 -15.13 -25.30
N LYS A 169 -2.24 -14.85 -26.07
CA LYS A 169 -2.19 -13.89 -27.17
C LYS A 169 -2.78 -12.51 -26.83
N GLY A 170 -2.40 -11.96 -25.66
CA GLY A 170 -2.84 -10.65 -25.21
C GLY A 170 -4.18 -10.60 -24.48
N ARG A 171 -4.86 -11.74 -24.28
CA ARG A 171 -6.11 -11.79 -23.50
C ARG A 171 -5.86 -11.80 -21.97
N VAL A 172 -4.66 -12.14 -21.56
CA VAL A 172 -4.31 -12.25 -20.12
C VAL A 172 -3.23 -11.23 -19.80
N TRP A 173 -3.48 -10.47 -18.76
CA TRP A 173 -2.57 -9.42 -18.29
C TRP A 173 -2.12 -9.75 -16.87
N VAL A 174 -0.84 -9.55 -16.61
CA VAL A 174 -0.28 -9.66 -15.26
C VAL A 174 0.23 -8.28 -14.85
N VAL A 175 -0.42 -7.68 -13.86
CA VAL A 175 -0.05 -6.41 -13.28
C VAL A 175 0.53 -6.69 -11.89
N VAL A 176 1.75 -6.24 -11.65
CA VAL A 176 2.43 -6.44 -10.37
C VAL A 176 2.71 -5.11 -9.71
N THR A 177 2.61 -5.05 -8.38
CA THR A 177 3.06 -3.89 -7.61
C THR A 177 4.29 -4.22 -6.78
N SER A 178 5.10 -3.21 -6.52
CA SER A 178 6.25 -3.28 -5.63
C SER A 178 6.42 -1.97 -4.87
N GLN A 179 6.72 -2.04 -3.58
CA GLN A 179 7.00 -0.86 -2.77
C GLN A 179 8.42 -0.32 -3.00
N GLN A 180 9.35 -1.17 -3.40
CA GLN A 180 10.72 -0.78 -3.73
C GLN A 180 10.85 -0.64 -5.25
N ASN A 181 11.67 0.33 -5.67
CA ASN A 181 12.05 0.37 -7.07
C ASN A 181 12.68 -0.97 -7.43
N ILE A 182 12.18 -1.58 -8.49
CA ILE A 182 12.72 -2.85 -8.98
C ILE A 182 14.23 -2.73 -9.22
N ASP A 183 14.71 -1.54 -9.60
CA ASP A 183 16.14 -1.23 -9.79
C ASP A 183 16.95 -1.21 -8.48
N ASP A 184 16.35 -0.87 -7.35
CA ASP A 184 17.03 -0.86 -6.03
C ASP A 184 17.19 -2.28 -5.45
N LEU A 185 16.32 -3.22 -5.82
CA LEU A 185 16.43 -4.63 -5.44
C LEU A 185 17.64 -5.30 -6.10
N THR A 186 18.08 -4.83 -7.27
CA THR A 186 19.26 -5.34 -7.97
C THR A 186 20.57 -5.01 -7.25
N ASN A 187 20.63 -3.87 -6.56
CA ASN A 187 21.84 -3.43 -5.84
C ASN A 187 22.07 -4.17 -4.52
N ILE A 188 21.04 -4.81 -3.95
CA ILE A 188 21.13 -5.55 -2.69
C ILE A 188 21.57 -7.00 -2.91
N ALA A 189 21.30 -7.56 -4.09
CA ALA A 189 21.47 -8.99 -4.38
C ALA A 189 22.81 -9.36 -5.07
N GLY A 190 23.70 -8.44 -5.33
CA GLY A 190 25.06 -8.71 -5.89
C GLY A 190 25.03 -9.45 -7.24
N GLN A 191 25.04 -10.77 -7.28
CA GLN A 191 25.02 -11.59 -8.50
C GLN A 191 23.63 -11.71 -9.17
N ALA A 192 22.55 -11.31 -8.51
CA ALA A 192 21.18 -11.36 -9.05
C ALA A 192 20.85 -10.18 -9.98
N ALA A 193 21.74 -9.22 -10.17
CA ALA A 193 21.51 -8.05 -11.04
C ALA A 193 21.26 -8.43 -12.51
N ASP A 194 21.95 -9.46 -13.03
CA ASP A 194 21.77 -9.94 -14.41
C ASP A 194 20.42 -10.65 -14.62
N ASP A 195 19.91 -11.32 -13.59
CA ASP A 195 18.62 -12.02 -13.68
C ASP A 195 17.45 -11.03 -13.57
N PHE A 196 17.62 -9.93 -12.83
CA PHE A 196 16.61 -8.87 -12.72
C PHE A 196 16.42 -8.09 -14.00
N SER A 197 17.50 -7.83 -14.76
CA SER A 197 17.42 -7.15 -16.05
C SER A 197 16.60 -7.95 -17.06
N LYS A 198 16.60 -9.28 -16.96
CA LYS A 198 15.82 -10.19 -17.81
C LYS A 198 14.31 -10.10 -17.52
N ILE A 199 13.92 -9.91 -16.25
CA ILE A 199 12.49 -9.72 -15.89
C ILE A 199 12.00 -8.36 -16.33
N GLN A 200 12.83 -7.34 -16.18
CA GLN A 200 12.51 -5.99 -16.65
C GLN A 200 12.14 -5.99 -18.13
N GLY A 201 12.76 -6.85 -18.94
CA GLY A 201 12.44 -7.01 -20.36
C GLY A 201 11.07 -7.66 -20.64
N ARG A 202 10.38 -8.22 -19.64
CA ARG A 202 9.07 -8.88 -19.78
C ARG A 202 7.88 -8.04 -19.34
N PHE A 203 8.14 -6.99 -18.55
CA PHE A 203 7.13 -6.00 -18.20
C PHE A 203 7.36 -4.74 -19.03
N ASP A 204 6.68 -4.66 -20.18
CA ASP A 204 6.84 -3.56 -21.15
C ASP A 204 6.37 -2.22 -20.60
N THR A 205 5.34 -2.24 -19.77
CA THR A 205 4.77 -1.02 -19.19
C THR A 205 5.18 -0.91 -17.72
N ARG A 206 5.91 0.17 -17.40
CA ARG A 206 6.34 0.47 -16.03
C ARG A 206 5.77 1.80 -15.61
N LEU A 207 5.06 1.81 -14.49
CA LEU A 207 4.50 3.00 -13.89
C LEU A 207 5.16 3.23 -12.53
N SER A 208 5.94 4.29 -12.42
CA SER A 208 6.48 4.72 -11.15
C SER A 208 5.51 5.69 -10.49
N LEU A 209 4.91 5.27 -9.38
CA LEU A 209 4.11 6.14 -8.55
C LEU A 209 5.07 6.92 -7.63
N SER A 210 5.39 8.15 -8.02
CA SER A 210 6.19 9.02 -7.18
C SER A 210 5.34 9.55 -6.01
N SER A 211 5.98 9.74 -4.85
CA SER A 211 5.36 10.42 -3.70
C SER A 211 5.11 11.92 -3.94
N SER A 212 5.39 12.43 -5.15
CA SER A 212 5.18 13.83 -5.52
C SER A 212 3.73 14.30 -5.41
N ASN A 213 2.77 13.39 -5.38
CA ASN A 213 1.34 13.70 -5.29
C ASN A 213 0.74 13.39 -3.91
N VAL A 214 1.55 13.18 -2.88
CA VAL A 214 1.05 12.95 -1.51
C VAL A 214 0.24 14.17 -1.02
N ASP A 215 0.65 15.37 -1.38
CA ASP A 215 -0.06 16.61 -1.08
C ASP A 215 -1.48 16.63 -1.70
N GLU A 216 -1.66 16.15 -2.92
CA GLU A 216 -2.99 16.04 -3.55
C GLU A 216 -3.88 15.02 -2.83
N VAL A 217 -3.33 13.87 -2.44
CA VAL A 217 -4.06 12.86 -1.66
C VAL A 217 -4.46 13.42 -0.29
N LEU A 218 -3.55 14.12 0.38
CA LEU A 218 -3.83 14.77 1.65
C LEU A 218 -4.96 15.79 1.53
N LYS A 219 -4.90 16.68 0.54
CA LYS A 219 -5.93 17.68 0.26
C LYS A 219 -7.31 17.06 0.01
N LYS A 220 -7.37 16.00 -0.83
CA LYS A 220 -8.63 15.38 -1.26
C LYS A 220 -9.21 14.35 -0.29
N ARG A 221 -8.40 13.76 0.61
CA ARG A 221 -8.84 12.65 1.47
C ARG A 221 -8.86 12.99 2.96
N ILE A 222 -7.99 13.88 3.41
CA ILE A 222 -7.88 14.25 4.82
C ILE A 222 -8.38 15.68 5.08
N LEU A 223 -8.06 16.60 4.16
CA LEU A 223 -8.31 18.03 4.34
C LEU A 223 -9.51 18.51 3.54
N GLU A 224 -10.30 17.63 2.93
CA GLU A 224 -11.52 18.02 2.22
C GLU A 224 -12.49 18.72 3.17
N LYS A 225 -12.95 19.92 2.78
CA LYS A 225 -13.87 20.75 3.53
C LYS A 225 -15.25 20.72 2.90
N LYS A 226 -16.27 20.89 3.73
CA LYS A 226 -17.60 21.19 3.23
C LYS A 226 -17.58 22.50 2.45
N PRO A 227 -18.40 22.64 1.39
CA PRO A 227 -18.36 23.83 0.53
C PRO A 227 -18.52 25.15 1.28
N GLU A 228 -19.33 25.20 2.32
CA GLU A 228 -19.55 26.38 3.15
C GLU A 228 -18.29 26.75 3.96
N ALA A 229 -17.63 25.74 4.54
CA ALA A 229 -16.39 25.95 5.27
C ALA A 229 -15.24 26.40 4.36
N ALA A 230 -15.15 25.86 3.14
CA ALA A 230 -14.18 26.30 2.16
C ALA A 230 -14.36 27.77 1.77
N LYS A 231 -15.61 28.21 1.58
CA LYS A 231 -15.94 29.64 1.31
C LYS A 231 -15.57 30.52 2.48
N GLN A 232 -15.85 30.12 3.72
CA GLN A 232 -15.47 30.88 4.92
C GLN A 232 -13.95 31.01 5.07
N LEU A 233 -13.21 29.94 4.80
CA LEU A 233 -11.76 29.96 4.84
C LEU A 233 -11.15 30.84 3.74
N ALA A 234 -11.70 30.82 2.53
CA ALA A 234 -11.26 31.68 1.45
C ALA A 234 -11.53 33.17 1.77
N ALA A 235 -12.68 33.48 2.40
CA ALA A 235 -12.98 34.81 2.87
C ALA A 235 -12.02 35.28 4.00
N LEU A 236 -11.73 34.40 4.95
CA LEU A 236 -10.75 34.65 6.02
C LEU A 236 -9.35 34.93 5.45
N TYR A 237 -8.95 34.19 4.43
CA TYR A 237 -7.67 34.45 3.75
C TYR A 237 -7.66 35.82 3.09
N ALA A 238 -8.71 36.20 2.38
CA ALA A 238 -8.81 37.51 1.73
C ALA A 238 -8.75 38.69 2.74
N GLU A 239 -9.36 38.50 3.91
CA GLU A 239 -9.29 39.48 5.00
C GLU A 239 -7.88 39.61 5.60
N LYS A 240 -7.19 38.45 5.79
CA LYS A 240 -5.90 38.41 6.50
C LYS A 240 -4.69 38.16 5.59
N GLU A 241 -4.83 38.29 4.26
CA GLU A 241 -3.78 37.97 3.29
C GLU A 241 -2.42 38.61 3.61
N ILE A 242 -2.43 39.91 3.92
CA ILE A 242 -1.19 40.66 4.24
C ILE A 242 -0.57 40.13 5.53
N SER A 243 -1.38 39.86 6.55
CA SER A 243 -0.90 39.28 7.82
C SER A 243 -0.32 37.90 7.64
N ILE A 244 -1.00 37.02 6.87
CA ILE A 244 -0.54 35.67 6.56
C ILE A 244 0.81 35.73 5.81
N LYS A 245 0.95 36.59 4.80
CA LYS A 245 2.22 36.76 4.08
C LYS A 245 3.35 37.24 4.97
N ASN A 246 3.04 38.08 5.97
CA ASN A 246 4.03 38.56 6.92
C ASN A 246 4.40 37.52 7.99
N LEU A 247 3.48 36.62 8.36
CA LEU A 247 3.75 35.55 9.31
C LEU A 247 4.69 34.52 8.73
N TYR A 248 4.52 34.16 7.45
CA TYR A 248 5.28 33.09 6.80
C TYR A 248 6.34 33.67 5.84
N ILE A 249 7.46 34.11 6.40
CA ILE A 249 8.61 34.60 5.65
C ILE A 249 9.83 33.76 5.93
N PHE A 250 10.40 33.16 4.89
CA PHE A 250 11.70 32.47 4.95
C PHE A 250 12.82 33.39 4.44
N THR A 251 14.02 33.21 4.98
CA THR A 251 15.19 33.96 4.54
C THR A 251 15.67 33.51 3.16
N ALA A 252 16.30 34.43 2.41
CA ALA A 252 16.81 34.16 1.06
C ALA A 252 17.87 33.03 0.99
N GLU A 253 18.51 32.69 2.12
CA GLU A 253 19.47 31.59 2.22
C GLU A 253 18.81 30.20 2.21
N THR A 254 17.51 30.13 2.39
CA THR A 254 16.73 28.89 2.35
C THR A 254 16.14 28.75 0.95
N PRO A 255 16.26 27.56 0.30
CA PRO A 255 15.59 27.33 -0.98
C PRO A 255 14.12 27.69 -0.92
N PHE A 256 13.56 28.08 -2.05
CA PHE A 256 12.16 28.49 -2.16
C PHE A 256 11.23 27.51 -1.42
N GLN A 257 10.49 28.05 -0.46
CA GLN A 257 9.45 27.35 0.28
C GLN A 257 8.08 27.79 -0.26
N LYS A 258 7.28 26.83 -0.70
CA LYS A 258 5.95 27.14 -1.24
C LYS A 258 5.04 27.66 -0.13
N LEU A 259 4.47 28.86 -0.34
CA LEU A 259 3.44 29.45 0.50
C LEU A 259 2.10 29.45 -0.25
N TYR A 260 1.04 29.98 0.36
CA TYR A 260 -0.26 30.04 -0.29
C TYR A 260 -0.23 30.92 -1.53
N ALA A 261 -0.77 30.43 -2.62
CA ALA A 261 -0.94 31.20 -3.85
C ALA A 261 -2.17 32.11 -3.78
N ASP A 262 -3.26 31.58 -3.22
CA ASP A 262 -4.55 32.27 -3.12
C ASP A 262 -5.42 31.68 -1.99
N GLY A 263 -6.64 32.23 -1.84
CA GLY A 263 -7.61 31.78 -0.86
C GLY A 263 -8.17 30.37 -1.12
N ALA A 264 -8.14 29.90 -2.36
CA ALA A 264 -8.58 28.54 -2.69
C ALA A 264 -7.55 27.53 -2.18
N GLU A 265 -6.25 27.76 -2.45
CA GLU A 265 -5.19 26.88 -1.91
C GLU A 265 -5.13 26.93 -0.38
N PHE A 266 -5.38 28.12 0.22
CA PHE A 266 -5.51 28.23 1.67
C PHE A 266 -6.64 27.33 2.20
N ALA A 267 -7.84 27.41 1.61
CA ALA A 267 -8.97 26.59 2.01
C ALA A 267 -8.71 25.07 1.82
N GLU A 268 -8.00 24.69 0.76
CA GLU A 268 -7.64 23.29 0.51
C GLU A 268 -6.66 22.72 1.54
N THR A 269 -5.65 23.53 1.93
CA THR A 269 -4.54 23.05 2.77
C THR A 269 -4.70 23.35 4.25
N TYR A 270 -5.58 24.30 4.63
CA TYR A 270 -5.82 24.67 6.03
C TYR A 270 -6.06 23.43 6.90
N PRO A 271 -5.47 23.33 8.09
CA PRO A 271 -4.68 24.30 8.82
C PRO A 271 -3.16 24.22 8.56
N PHE A 272 -2.74 23.56 7.50
CA PHE A 272 -1.33 23.41 7.12
C PHE A 272 -0.91 24.45 6.08
N VAL A 273 0.38 24.83 6.15
CA VAL A 273 0.99 25.72 5.17
C VAL A 273 1.67 24.89 4.07
N PRO A 274 1.57 25.25 2.78
CA PRO A 274 2.10 24.44 1.67
C PRO A 274 3.56 24.01 1.80
N TYR A 275 4.45 24.80 2.42
CA TYR A 275 5.85 24.41 2.64
C TYR A 275 6.00 23.16 3.50
N GLN A 276 5.05 22.91 4.41
CA GLN A 276 5.13 21.81 5.36
C GLN A 276 5.08 20.44 4.66
N PHE A 277 4.38 20.34 3.54
CA PHE A 277 4.28 19.08 2.79
C PHE A 277 5.66 18.63 2.29
N ASN A 278 6.38 19.52 1.61
CA ASN A 278 7.70 19.23 1.08
C ASN A 278 8.77 19.12 2.18
N LEU A 279 8.74 20.04 3.16
CA LEU A 279 9.73 20.04 4.23
C LEU A 279 9.61 18.78 5.10
N LEU A 280 8.38 18.32 5.42
CA LEU A 280 8.15 17.11 6.18
C LEU A 280 8.61 15.86 5.43
N GLN A 281 8.37 15.80 4.12
CA GLN A 281 8.87 14.71 3.28
C GLN A 281 10.39 14.62 3.30
N LYS A 282 11.08 15.77 3.17
CA LYS A 282 12.54 15.84 3.28
C LYS A 282 13.02 15.45 4.67
N SER A 283 12.42 16.01 5.72
CA SER A 283 12.73 15.68 7.12
C SER A 283 12.60 14.19 7.39
N LEU A 284 11.50 13.56 6.99
CA LEU A 284 11.26 12.14 7.15
C LEU A 284 12.31 11.29 6.41
N THR A 285 12.60 11.67 5.15
CA THR A 285 13.60 10.97 4.33
C THR A 285 14.98 11.05 4.94
N ASP A 286 15.40 12.25 5.39
CA ASP A 286 16.75 12.46 5.89
C ASP A 286 16.94 11.94 7.33
N ILE A 287 15.91 11.99 8.17
CA ILE A 287 15.91 11.31 9.48
C ILE A 287 16.07 9.81 9.27
N ARG A 288 15.32 9.18 8.36
CA ARG A 288 15.44 7.74 8.07
C ARG A 288 16.81 7.34 7.55
N LYS A 289 17.42 8.14 6.69
CA LYS A 289 18.78 7.87 6.18
C LYS A 289 19.83 7.88 7.30
N ASN A 290 19.63 8.69 8.33
CA ASN A 290 20.56 8.91 9.41
C ASN A 290 20.22 8.14 10.69
N SER A 291 19.09 7.43 10.73
CA SER A 291 18.63 6.64 11.87
C SER A 291 18.90 5.15 11.65
N ALA A 292 19.38 4.46 12.67
CA ALA A 292 19.59 3.01 12.66
C ALA A 292 18.28 2.23 12.54
N SER A 293 17.21 2.73 13.16
CA SER A 293 15.87 2.12 13.16
C SER A 293 15.05 2.44 11.92
N GLY A 294 15.35 3.55 11.24
CA GLY A 294 14.56 4.05 10.12
C GLY A 294 14.71 3.30 8.80
N ARG A 295 15.77 2.48 8.66
CA ARG A 295 16.07 1.77 7.41
C ARG A 295 15.12 0.62 7.08
N SER A 296 14.41 0.08 8.07
CA SER A 296 13.54 -1.10 7.91
C SER A 296 12.06 -0.78 7.71
N ILE A 297 11.64 0.50 7.80
CA ILE A 297 10.23 0.86 7.76
C ILE A 297 9.82 1.26 6.35
N SER A 298 8.98 0.43 5.74
CA SER A 298 8.44 0.62 4.38
C SER A 298 7.42 1.78 4.31
N SER A 299 7.41 2.45 3.15
CA SER A 299 6.45 3.44 2.66
C SER A 299 6.45 4.85 3.30
N GLY A 300 7.21 5.77 2.67
CA GLY A 300 7.18 7.20 3.00
C GLY A 300 5.80 7.86 2.85
N ALA A 301 5.00 7.46 1.84
CA ALA A 301 3.69 8.04 1.57
C ALA A 301 2.64 7.72 2.65
N ARG A 302 2.53 6.48 3.10
CA ARG A 302 1.61 6.08 4.20
C ARG A 302 1.96 6.78 5.51
N SER A 303 3.26 6.89 5.80
CA SER A 303 3.75 7.59 6.99
C SER A 303 3.42 9.08 6.94
N MET A 304 3.59 9.73 5.78
CA MET A 304 3.21 11.14 5.58
C MET A 304 1.71 11.35 5.83
N ILE A 305 0.86 10.52 5.21
CA ILE A 305 -0.60 10.59 5.38
C ILE A 305 -0.99 10.43 6.86
N SER A 306 -0.38 9.45 7.55
CA SER A 306 -0.62 9.23 8.98
C SER A 306 -0.20 10.44 9.83
N MET A 307 0.95 11.05 9.56
CA MET A 307 1.45 12.21 10.30
C MET A 307 0.51 13.41 10.17
N PHE A 308 0.09 13.74 8.94
CA PHE A 308 -0.86 14.83 8.73
C PHE A 308 -2.22 14.55 9.36
N LYS A 309 -2.73 13.31 9.26
CA LYS A 309 -3.97 12.89 9.91
C LYS A 309 -3.89 13.03 11.42
N GLU A 310 -2.83 12.55 12.04
CA GLU A 310 -2.63 12.60 13.49
C GLU A 310 -2.51 14.06 13.98
N THR A 311 -1.75 14.88 13.25
CA THR A 311 -1.58 16.31 13.59
C THR A 311 -2.89 17.10 13.39
N ALA A 312 -3.73 16.72 12.42
CA ALA A 312 -5.04 17.35 12.20
C ALA A 312 -6.13 16.84 13.16
N SER A 313 -5.93 15.68 13.80
CA SER A 313 -6.98 14.97 14.54
C SER A 313 -7.43 15.73 15.79
N CYS A 314 -8.74 15.67 16.06
CA CYS A 314 -9.35 16.15 17.31
C CYS A 314 -8.98 15.31 18.54
N ASN A 315 -8.55 14.06 18.33
CA ASN A 315 -8.25 13.12 19.42
C ASN A 315 -6.83 13.27 19.97
N ASN A 316 -6.01 14.14 19.37
CA ASN A 316 -4.66 14.42 19.83
C ASN A 316 -4.64 15.75 20.60
N GLU A 317 -4.12 15.79 21.82
CA GLU A 317 -3.99 17.02 22.62
C GLU A 317 -3.19 18.10 21.88
N ASN A 318 -2.23 17.70 21.03
CA ASN A 318 -1.43 18.58 20.19
C ASN A 318 -2.07 18.84 18.83
N GLY A 319 -3.21 18.19 18.51
CA GLY A 319 -3.92 18.36 17.25
C GLY A 319 -4.66 19.70 17.15
N CYS A 320 -4.92 20.14 15.95
CA CYS A 320 -5.62 21.42 15.70
C CYS A 320 -7.14 21.25 15.57
N GLY A 321 -7.68 20.03 15.51
CA GLY A 321 -9.08 19.77 15.23
C GLY A 321 -10.08 20.31 16.26
N ASN A 322 -9.63 20.54 17.52
CA ASN A 322 -10.45 21.13 18.59
C ASN A 322 -10.18 22.63 18.79
N LYS A 323 -9.29 23.23 18.00
CA LYS A 323 -8.97 24.64 18.13
C LYS A 323 -9.92 25.50 17.28
N GLU A 324 -10.03 26.77 17.63
CA GLU A 324 -10.84 27.72 16.88
C GLU A 324 -10.30 27.95 15.47
N VAL A 325 -11.17 28.41 14.57
CA VAL A 325 -10.78 28.79 13.20
C VAL A 325 -9.78 29.94 13.27
N GLY A 326 -8.67 29.81 12.55
CA GLY A 326 -7.51 30.69 12.64
C GLY A 326 -6.31 30.08 13.34
N ALA A 327 -6.50 28.95 14.06
CA ALA A 327 -5.38 28.16 14.54
C ALA A 327 -4.66 27.50 13.36
N MET A 328 -3.34 27.50 13.42
CA MET A 328 -2.46 26.88 12.42
C MET A 328 -1.66 25.74 13.04
N VAL A 329 -1.22 24.80 12.24
CA VAL A 329 -0.33 23.72 12.69
C VAL A 329 1.11 24.22 12.63
N PRO A 330 1.79 24.41 13.78
CA PRO A 330 3.21 24.71 13.79
C PRO A 330 4.02 23.45 13.45
N TYR A 331 5.25 23.63 12.95
CA TYR A 331 6.04 22.51 12.44
C TYR A 331 6.51 21.54 13.54
N ASP A 332 6.72 22.02 14.75
CA ASP A 332 7.07 21.19 15.92
C ASP A 332 6.00 20.14 16.25
N ALA A 333 4.73 20.37 15.86
CA ALA A 333 3.63 19.42 16.07
C ALA A 333 3.82 18.09 15.33
N PHE A 334 4.64 18.05 14.28
CA PHE A 334 4.98 16.80 13.58
C PHE A 334 5.98 15.92 14.33
N TYR A 335 6.57 16.40 15.42
CA TYR A 335 7.54 15.60 16.17
C TYR A 335 6.91 14.32 16.77
N GLU A 336 5.74 14.43 17.40
CA GLU A 336 5.07 13.28 17.99
C GLU A 336 4.68 12.21 16.96
N PRO A 337 4.03 12.54 15.84
CA PRO A 337 3.77 11.57 14.78
C PRO A 337 5.03 10.96 14.17
N MET A 338 6.16 11.66 14.23
CA MET A 338 7.45 11.15 13.74
C MET A 338 8.22 10.33 14.78
N TYR A 339 7.76 10.25 16.02
CA TYR A 339 8.50 9.67 17.14
C TYR A 339 9.10 8.29 16.84
N ASN A 340 8.31 7.40 16.22
CA ASN A 340 8.75 6.03 15.90
C ASN A 340 9.87 5.95 14.83
N PHE A 341 10.17 7.05 14.13
CA PHE A 341 11.24 7.13 13.14
C PHE A 341 12.53 7.74 13.69
N ILE A 342 12.50 8.19 14.93
CA ILE A 342 13.58 8.88 15.62
C ILE A 342 14.34 7.86 16.48
N ASP A 343 15.68 7.91 16.47
CA ASP A 343 16.50 7.04 17.32
C ASP A 343 16.25 7.31 18.80
N ALA A 344 16.29 6.26 19.62
CA ALA A 344 16.04 6.32 21.06
C ALA A 344 16.92 7.34 21.79
N VAL A 345 18.17 7.54 21.33
CA VAL A 345 19.07 8.55 21.90
C VAL A 345 18.49 9.97 21.75
N HIS A 346 17.95 10.29 20.56
CA HIS A 346 17.37 11.60 20.31
C HIS A 346 16.02 11.78 21.01
N GLN A 347 15.19 10.71 21.05
CA GLN A 347 13.97 10.70 21.84
C GLN A 347 14.26 11.02 23.32
N GLN A 348 15.29 10.38 23.88
CA GLN A 348 15.69 10.59 25.28
C GLN A 348 16.16 12.03 25.55
N VAL A 349 16.88 12.65 24.60
CA VAL A 349 17.31 14.06 24.74
C VAL A 349 16.12 14.99 24.84
N ILE A 350 15.12 14.84 23.96
CA ILE A 350 13.92 15.71 23.97
C ILE A 350 13.03 15.42 25.18
N TYR A 351 12.91 14.16 25.55
CA TYR A 351 12.20 13.78 26.78
C TYR A 351 12.85 14.40 28.04
N ASN A 352 14.17 14.35 28.15
CA ASN A 352 14.89 14.95 29.26
C ASN A 352 14.80 16.49 29.26
N ALA A 353 14.80 17.12 28.09
CA ALA A 353 14.55 18.55 27.97
C ALA A 353 13.17 18.94 28.52
N GLY A 354 12.14 18.14 28.24
CA GLY A 354 10.79 18.37 28.80
C GLY A 354 10.66 18.18 30.32
N LYS A 355 11.66 17.54 30.96
CA LYS A 355 11.73 17.39 32.41
C LYS A 355 12.71 18.35 33.12
N ASN A 356 13.41 19.13 32.36
CA ASN A 356 14.38 20.08 32.88
C ASN A 356 13.68 21.33 33.43
N GLU A 357 13.86 21.59 34.72
CA GLU A 357 13.26 22.74 35.43
C GLU A 357 13.71 24.11 34.89
N HIS A 358 14.83 24.14 34.14
CA HIS A 358 15.35 25.36 33.52
C HIS A 358 14.78 25.64 32.12
N LEU A 359 14.02 24.70 31.56
CA LEU A 359 13.41 24.84 30.24
C LEU A 359 11.88 24.89 30.38
N ASN A 360 11.27 25.82 29.69
CA ASN A 360 9.83 25.92 29.62
C ASN A 360 9.27 25.09 28.44
N ALA A 361 7.95 24.94 28.34
CA ALA A 361 7.30 24.19 27.29
C ALA A 361 7.57 24.76 25.89
N PHE A 362 7.78 26.06 25.73
CA PHE A 362 8.10 26.68 24.46
C PHE A 362 9.52 26.35 24.01
N ASP A 363 10.48 26.28 24.93
CA ASP A 363 11.88 25.87 24.61
C ASP A 363 11.91 24.46 24.05
N VAL A 364 11.07 23.56 24.58
CA VAL A 364 10.93 22.19 24.07
C VAL A 364 10.32 22.18 22.64
N ARG A 365 9.37 23.07 22.36
CA ARG A 365 8.84 23.25 21.00
C ARG A 365 9.92 23.71 20.02
N VAL A 366 10.74 24.69 20.39
CA VAL A 366 11.89 25.15 19.60
C VAL A 366 12.86 23.98 19.33
N LEU A 367 13.18 23.20 20.36
CA LEU A 367 14.07 22.03 20.24
C LEU A 367 13.49 20.97 19.30
N LYS A 368 12.19 20.66 19.38
CA LYS A 368 11.50 19.75 18.47
C LYS A 368 11.58 20.24 17.02
N ALA A 369 11.30 21.52 16.76
CA ALA A 369 11.38 22.10 15.43
C ALA A 369 12.80 22.03 14.86
N LEU A 370 13.83 22.36 15.64
CA LEU A 370 15.23 22.26 15.25
C LEU A 370 15.63 20.81 14.92
N PHE A 371 15.17 19.86 15.75
CA PHE A 371 15.44 18.46 15.53
C PHE A 371 14.86 17.95 14.20
N LEU A 372 13.62 18.31 13.89
CA LEU A 372 12.95 17.88 12.65
C LEU A 372 13.70 18.31 11.38
N VAL A 373 14.39 19.44 11.40
CA VAL A 373 15.17 19.94 10.25
C VAL A 373 16.68 19.67 10.36
N LYS A 374 17.13 19.04 11.43
CA LYS A 374 18.57 18.80 11.72
C LYS A 374 19.34 18.20 10.55
N TYR A 375 18.73 17.25 9.85
CA TYR A 375 19.37 16.52 8.75
C TYR A 375 19.08 17.09 7.37
N VAL A 376 18.18 18.08 7.27
CA VAL A 376 17.79 18.72 6.00
C VAL A 376 18.85 19.77 5.62
N LYS A 377 19.85 19.35 4.85
CA LYS A 377 21.01 20.18 4.51
C LYS A 377 20.64 21.52 3.82
N GLU A 378 19.57 21.51 3.05
CA GLU A 378 19.11 22.67 2.29
C GLU A 378 18.35 23.67 3.14
N PHE A 379 17.86 23.29 4.32
CA PHE A 379 17.11 24.17 5.19
C PHE A 379 18.03 24.85 6.20
N LYS A 380 18.01 26.19 6.23
CA LYS A 380 18.78 26.99 7.19
C LYS A 380 17.94 27.27 8.43
N ALA A 381 18.27 26.61 9.53
CA ALA A 381 17.58 26.78 10.83
C ALA A 381 18.06 28.07 11.54
N ASN A 382 17.92 29.24 10.88
CA ASN A 382 18.16 30.53 11.48
C ASN A 382 16.93 31.03 12.25
N LEU A 383 17.10 32.10 13.06
CA LEU A 383 16.05 32.64 13.90
C LEU A 383 14.74 32.91 13.15
N ASP A 384 14.80 33.57 12.00
CA ASP A 384 13.60 33.97 11.24
C ASP A 384 12.85 32.75 10.66
N ASN A 385 13.58 31.75 10.22
CA ASN A 385 12.99 30.50 9.69
C ASN A 385 12.36 29.67 10.82
N ILE A 386 12.98 29.61 11.99
CA ILE A 386 12.40 28.93 13.16
C ILE A 386 11.14 29.65 13.64
N VAL A 387 11.14 30.99 13.65
CA VAL A 387 9.92 31.77 13.94
C VAL A 387 8.78 31.38 13.00
N THR A 388 9.05 31.33 11.69
CA THR A 388 8.06 30.92 10.69
C THR A 388 7.53 29.51 10.92
N MET A 389 8.38 28.57 11.34
CA MET A 389 7.98 27.19 11.63
C MET A 389 7.10 27.08 12.87
N LEU A 390 7.21 27.98 13.84
CA LEU A 390 6.50 27.92 15.11
C LEU A 390 5.20 28.74 15.16
N VAL A 391 4.80 29.37 14.04
CA VAL A 391 3.51 30.06 13.94
C VAL A 391 2.37 29.06 14.13
N ASP A 392 1.53 29.30 15.13
CA ASP A 392 0.40 28.43 15.52
C ASP A 392 -0.97 29.13 15.45
N SER A 393 -1.02 30.40 15.05
CA SER A 393 -2.24 31.19 14.84
C SER A 393 -2.06 32.24 13.75
N LEU A 394 -3.13 32.55 13.04
CA LEU A 394 -3.18 33.69 12.09
C LEU A 394 -3.12 35.06 12.78
N ASP A 395 -3.37 35.07 14.09
CA ASP A 395 -3.32 36.30 14.91
C ASP A 395 -2.02 36.38 15.72
N ALA A 396 -1.02 35.53 15.44
CA ALA A 396 0.25 35.55 16.12
C ALA A 396 1.01 36.87 15.89
N ASP A 397 1.55 37.46 16.94
CA ASP A 397 2.50 38.56 16.84
C ASP A 397 3.89 38.03 16.51
N ARG A 398 4.33 38.22 15.26
CA ARG A 398 5.63 37.74 14.78
C ARG A 398 6.80 38.35 15.56
N ILE A 399 6.67 39.61 16.02
CA ILE A 399 7.75 40.27 16.75
C ILE A 399 7.90 39.66 18.13
N GLU A 400 6.78 39.45 18.83
CA GLU A 400 6.80 38.76 20.13
C GLU A 400 7.27 37.33 20.00
N LEU A 401 6.79 36.60 18.99
CA LEU A 401 7.24 35.22 18.72
C LEU A 401 8.74 35.17 18.42
N LYS A 402 9.27 36.14 17.66
CA LYS A 402 10.71 36.22 17.37
C LYS A 402 11.54 36.45 18.63
N LYS A 403 11.04 37.28 19.55
CA LYS A 403 11.69 37.48 20.85
C LYS A 403 11.69 36.18 21.65
N LYS A 404 10.55 35.50 21.77
CA LYS A 404 10.46 34.22 22.50
C LYS A 404 11.38 33.14 21.93
N VAL A 405 11.50 33.05 20.60
CA VAL A 405 12.42 32.11 19.94
C VAL A 405 13.87 32.51 20.20
N ALA A 406 14.20 33.80 20.13
CA ALA A 406 15.55 34.27 20.42
C ALA A 406 15.98 34.00 21.87
N ASP A 407 15.04 34.15 22.81
CA ASP A 407 15.28 33.91 24.23
C ASP A 407 15.45 32.37 24.51
N SER A 408 14.89 31.51 23.66
CA SER A 408 15.00 30.03 23.75
C SER A 408 16.27 29.46 23.10
N LEU A 409 16.90 30.19 22.14
CA LEU A 409 18.10 29.77 21.41
C LEU A 409 19.36 30.15 22.16
#